data_46bff20970a3064a0ad42d3008b12e1b
#
_entry.id   46bff20970a3064a0ad42d3008b12e1b
#
_cell.length_a   1.000
_cell.length_b   1.000
_cell.length_c   1.000
_cell.angle_alpha   90.00
_cell.angle_beta   90.00
_cell.angle_gamma   90.00
#
_symmetry.space_group_name_H-M   'P 1'
#
loop_
_entity.id
_entity.type
_entity.pdbx_description
1 polymer ?
#
loop_
_entity_poly.entity_id
_entity_poly.type
_entity_poly.pdbx_seq_one_letter_code
_entity_poly.pdbx_strand_id
1 'polypeptide(L)'
;MTAQSINDESWTIYGQRQLDHGYSPPVPDRIDWGFWPGIGPGAEILGGLRGKRVLDIGSGPGHHAVHLARTHGALVDGVDMSPTQHQRAMADHGSEPGVRFVCADVAEHLDGAEPYDVAYGIRTFGCVDPHHLLPALRDGLTERAPLVFSALHTDSDGRGPSSTVAPREQVIRLRDEEPIATRMWVLTPHLWEELLTDHGFTVEAMDLLCAPQDDNPVVIQLVRARRRPCRQPTRATDHPRTHRLPAP
;
A
#
# COMPACT_ATOMS: atom_id res chain seq x y z
N MET A 1 -10.07 4.69 22.02
CA MET A 1 -9.03 4.85 20.98
C MET A 1 -9.49 4.07 19.76
N THR A 2 -9.35 4.64 18.57
CA THR A 2 -9.61 3.95 17.30
C THR A 2 -8.44 3.00 16.98
N ALA A 3 -8.64 2.04 16.07
CA ALA A 3 -7.55 1.18 15.61
C ALA A 3 -6.43 2.01 14.97
N GLN A 4 -6.79 3.06 14.23
CA GLN A 4 -5.84 3.98 13.61
C GLN A 4 -4.96 4.66 14.65
N SER A 5 -5.53 5.28 15.70
CA SER A 5 -4.75 5.96 16.74
C SER A 5 -3.82 5.02 17.53
N ILE A 6 -4.18 3.73 17.65
CA ILE A 6 -3.29 2.71 18.24
C ILE A 6 -2.12 2.44 17.30
N ASN A 7 -2.37 2.32 15.98
CA ASN A 7 -1.33 2.05 15.01
C ASN A 7 -0.34 3.23 14.89
N ASP A 8 -0.83 4.47 14.93
CA ASP A 8 0.00 5.67 14.88
C ASP A 8 1.01 5.69 16.04
N GLU A 9 0.54 5.40 17.26
CA GLU A 9 1.38 5.30 18.44
C GLU A 9 2.36 4.12 18.32
N SER A 10 1.88 2.96 17.88
CA SER A 10 2.69 1.74 17.76
C SER A 10 3.85 1.90 16.78
N TRP A 11 3.58 2.48 15.60
CA TRP A 11 4.61 2.70 14.58
C TRP A 11 5.56 3.84 14.96
N THR A 12 5.09 4.82 15.74
CA THR A 12 5.95 5.87 16.33
C THR A 12 6.90 5.26 17.36
N ILE A 13 6.42 4.40 18.27
CA ILE A 13 7.27 3.67 19.22
C ILE A 13 8.27 2.77 18.47
N TYR A 14 7.81 2.02 17.46
CA TYR A 14 8.69 1.17 16.65
C TYR A 14 9.81 1.99 16.00
N GLY A 15 9.46 3.10 15.36
CA GLY A 15 10.45 3.97 14.71
C GLY A 15 11.45 4.57 15.72
N GLN A 16 10.98 4.98 16.92
CA GLN A 16 11.85 5.50 17.98
C GLN A 16 12.87 4.45 18.42
N ARG A 17 12.44 3.22 18.68
CA ARG A 17 13.33 2.12 19.07
C ARG A 17 14.40 1.84 18.00
N GLN A 18 14.03 1.91 16.72
CA GLN A 18 14.99 1.76 15.64
C GLN A 18 16.01 2.92 15.59
N LEU A 19 15.58 4.14 15.89
CA LEU A 19 16.47 5.32 16.02
C LEU A 19 17.42 5.14 17.20
N ASP A 20 16.94 4.69 18.34
CA ASP A 20 17.73 4.48 19.56
C ASP A 20 18.81 3.41 19.34
N HIS A 21 18.53 2.39 18.52
CA HIS A 21 19.49 1.37 18.12
C HIS A 21 20.40 1.79 16.96
N GLY A 22 20.20 2.96 16.37
CA GLY A 22 20.95 3.39 15.18
C GLY A 22 20.75 2.46 13.97
N TYR A 23 19.61 1.76 13.91
CA TYR A 23 19.35 0.82 12.81
C TYR A 23 18.76 1.52 11.60
N SER A 24 19.49 1.45 10.49
CA SER A 24 19.04 1.86 9.17
C SER A 24 19.12 0.67 8.20
N PRO A 25 18.03 0.25 7.57
CA PRO A 25 18.09 -0.79 6.57
C PRO A 25 18.81 -0.29 5.33
N PRO A 26 19.66 -1.11 4.71
CA PRO A 26 20.29 -0.75 3.44
C PRO A 26 19.25 -0.62 2.33
N VAL A 27 19.55 0.21 1.32
CA VAL A 27 18.77 0.23 0.09
C VAL A 27 18.90 -1.13 -0.59
N PRO A 28 17.80 -1.85 -0.82
CA PRO A 28 17.88 -3.20 -1.37
C PRO A 28 18.17 -3.18 -2.88
N ASP A 29 18.70 -4.29 -3.39
CA ASP A 29 18.92 -4.47 -4.83
C ASP A 29 17.61 -4.79 -5.58
N ARG A 30 16.56 -5.19 -4.86
CA ARG A 30 15.22 -5.48 -5.39
C ARG A 30 14.12 -5.15 -4.38
N ILE A 31 12.89 -5.03 -4.84
CA ILE A 31 11.72 -5.00 -3.94
C ILE A 31 11.44 -6.43 -3.44
N ASP A 32 11.34 -6.58 -2.13
CA ASP A 32 10.84 -7.78 -1.47
C ASP A 32 9.50 -7.47 -0.78
N TRP A 33 8.45 -8.13 -1.23
CA TRP A 33 7.08 -7.88 -0.75
C TRP A 33 6.79 -8.51 0.61
N GLY A 34 7.60 -9.47 1.04
CA GLY A 34 7.50 -10.17 2.31
C GLY A 34 8.62 -9.85 3.27
N PHE A 35 8.89 -10.83 4.14
CA PHE A 35 10.00 -10.78 5.11
C PHE A 35 11.27 -11.48 4.60
N TRP A 36 11.15 -12.24 3.52
CA TRP A 36 12.22 -13.12 3.06
C TRP A 36 12.78 -12.62 1.72
N PRO A 37 14.08 -12.27 1.70
CA PRO A 37 14.72 -11.81 0.48
C PRO A 37 14.58 -12.83 -0.66
N GLY A 38 14.25 -12.34 -1.85
CA GLY A 38 14.16 -13.18 -3.05
C GLY A 38 12.87 -14.00 -3.18
N ILE A 39 11.96 -13.96 -2.22
CA ILE A 39 10.68 -14.66 -2.30
C ILE A 39 9.64 -13.77 -2.98
N GLY A 40 9.02 -14.31 -4.03
CA GLY A 40 8.05 -13.59 -4.86
C GLY A 40 8.68 -12.72 -5.95
N PRO A 41 7.85 -11.94 -6.67
CA PRO A 41 8.30 -11.05 -7.75
C PRO A 41 9.08 -9.84 -7.19
N GLY A 42 9.81 -9.12 -8.05
CA GLY A 42 10.44 -7.84 -7.73
C GLY A 42 9.57 -6.64 -8.12
N ALA A 43 10.23 -5.53 -8.51
CA ALA A 43 9.55 -4.30 -8.93
C ALA A 43 8.87 -4.40 -10.30
N GLU A 44 9.15 -5.43 -11.11
CA GLU A 44 8.60 -5.62 -12.45
C GLU A 44 7.06 -5.68 -12.47
N ILE A 45 6.43 -6.09 -11.37
CA ILE A 45 4.97 -6.14 -11.25
C ILE A 45 4.31 -4.75 -11.13
N LEU A 46 5.11 -3.71 -10.87
CA LEU A 46 4.66 -2.31 -10.89
C LEU A 46 4.61 -1.75 -12.33
N GLY A 47 5.20 -2.46 -13.30
CA GLY A 47 5.32 -2.02 -14.70
C GLY A 47 6.48 -1.06 -14.95
N GLY A 48 6.43 -0.33 -16.05
CA GLY A 48 7.48 0.63 -16.40
C GLY A 48 7.37 1.90 -15.54
N LEU A 49 8.42 2.23 -14.77
CA LEU A 49 8.40 3.30 -13.76
C LEU A 49 9.16 4.55 -14.17
N ARG A 50 9.96 4.52 -15.24
CA ARG A 50 10.79 5.68 -15.63
C ARG A 50 9.95 6.94 -15.85
N GLY A 51 10.24 7.97 -15.05
CA GLY A 51 9.53 9.25 -15.07
C GLY A 51 8.09 9.21 -14.57
N LYS A 52 7.65 8.09 -14.00
CA LYS A 52 6.33 7.92 -13.40
C LYS A 52 6.28 8.47 -11.99
N ARG A 53 5.15 9.08 -11.64
CA ARG A 53 4.84 9.44 -10.26
C ARG A 53 4.35 8.21 -9.50
N VAL A 54 5.09 7.83 -8.48
CA VAL A 54 4.85 6.62 -7.69
C VAL A 54 4.57 7.01 -6.24
N LEU A 55 3.51 6.46 -5.68
CA LEU A 55 3.18 6.60 -4.26
C LEU A 55 3.66 5.36 -3.50
N ASP A 56 4.52 5.56 -2.51
CA ASP A 56 4.92 4.56 -1.52
C ASP A 56 4.10 4.76 -0.24
N ILE A 57 3.17 3.84 0.01
CA ILE A 57 2.21 3.92 1.11
C ILE A 57 2.81 3.30 2.36
N GLY A 58 3.01 4.11 3.40
CA GLY A 58 3.69 3.70 4.62
C GLY A 58 5.15 3.37 4.34
N SER A 59 5.87 4.35 3.82
CA SER A 59 7.25 4.19 3.29
C SER A 59 8.28 3.81 4.36
N GLY A 60 7.96 3.96 5.64
CA GLY A 60 8.88 3.68 6.73
C GLY A 60 10.19 4.46 6.58
N PRO A 61 11.36 3.80 6.66
CA PRO A 61 12.67 4.46 6.49
C PRO A 61 13.02 4.78 5.03
N GLY A 62 12.14 4.54 4.05
CA GLY A 62 12.25 5.04 2.68
C GLY A 62 13.16 4.25 1.73
N HIS A 63 13.80 3.17 2.17
CA HIS A 63 14.80 2.42 1.39
C HIS A 63 14.23 1.81 0.09
N HIS A 64 12.93 1.42 0.06
CA HIS A 64 12.26 0.93 -1.15
C HIS A 64 11.99 2.06 -2.15
N ALA A 65 11.56 3.24 -1.68
CA ALA A 65 11.39 4.43 -2.51
C ALA A 65 12.69 4.80 -3.22
N VAL A 66 13.81 4.78 -2.48
CA VAL A 66 15.16 5.05 -3.02
C VAL A 66 15.57 4.02 -4.06
N HIS A 67 15.30 2.73 -3.81
CA HIS A 67 15.55 1.67 -4.80
C HIS A 67 14.82 1.96 -6.12
N LEU A 68 13.52 2.29 -6.06
CA LEU A 68 12.73 2.57 -7.27
C LEU A 68 13.21 3.82 -8.02
N ALA A 69 13.60 4.86 -7.30
CA ALA A 69 14.15 6.06 -7.92
C ALA A 69 15.49 5.77 -8.62
N ARG A 70 16.45 5.14 -7.93
CA ARG A 70 17.78 4.86 -8.47
C ARG A 70 17.76 3.85 -9.61
N THR A 71 17.04 2.74 -9.43
CA THR A 71 17.12 1.60 -10.35
C THR A 71 16.14 1.74 -11.52
N HIS A 72 14.95 2.30 -11.27
CA HIS A 72 13.88 2.36 -12.26
C HIS A 72 13.60 3.78 -12.78
N GLY A 73 14.22 4.82 -12.21
CA GLY A 73 14.01 6.21 -12.59
C GLY A 73 12.60 6.73 -12.28
N ALA A 74 12.00 6.21 -11.22
CA ALA A 74 10.72 6.66 -10.70
C ALA A 74 10.85 8.02 -9.99
N LEU A 75 9.75 8.78 -9.94
CA LEU A 75 9.58 9.93 -9.06
C LEU A 75 8.68 9.48 -7.90
N VAL A 76 9.26 9.28 -6.72
CA VAL A 76 8.57 8.60 -5.63
C VAL A 76 8.23 9.58 -4.50
N ASP A 77 6.96 9.65 -4.14
CA ASP A 77 6.52 10.25 -2.89
C ASP A 77 6.33 9.13 -1.86
N GLY A 78 7.21 9.09 -0.86
CA GLY A 78 7.11 8.18 0.29
C GLY A 78 6.32 8.84 1.40
N VAL A 79 5.13 8.32 1.67
CA VAL A 79 4.23 8.88 2.68
C VAL A 79 4.14 7.93 3.87
N ASP A 80 4.44 8.45 5.05
CA ASP A 80 4.30 7.71 6.32
C ASP A 80 3.74 8.65 7.39
N MET A 81 2.76 8.20 8.15
CA MET A 81 2.16 9.02 9.18
C MET A 81 2.98 9.07 10.48
N SER A 82 3.89 8.11 10.69
CA SER A 82 4.76 8.08 11.87
C SER A 82 5.87 9.13 11.77
N PRO A 83 5.93 10.11 12.70
CA PRO A 83 7.00 11.12 12.71
C PRO A 83 8.39 10.50 12.83
N THR A 84 8.54 9.41 13.59
CA THR A 84 9.83 8.75 13.80
C THR A 84 10.28 7.96 12.56
N GLN A 85 9.35 7.37 11.81
CA GLN A 85 9.67 6.75 10.52
C GLN A 85 10.07 7.81 9.50
N HIS A 86 9.33 8.91 9.42
CA HIS A 86 9.69 10.05 8.58
C HIS A 86 11.07 10.60 8.94
N GLN A 87 11.37 10.76 10.26
CA GLN A 87 12.68 11.20 10.71
C GLN A 87 13.80 10.27 10.21
N ARG A 88 13.59 8.95 10.26
CA ARG A 88 14.54 7.96 9.74
C ARG A 88 14.77 8.12 8.24
N ALA A 89 13.66 8.22 7.48
CA ALA A 89 13.73 8.42 6.03
C ALA A 89 14.49 9.70 5.64
N MET A 90 14.23 10.80 6.35
CA MET A 90 14.92 12.09 6.13
C MET A 90 16.40 12.04 6.53
N ALA A 91 16.74 11.36 7.62
CA ALA A 91 18.13 11.24 8.07
C ALA A 91 18.98 10.45 7.06
N ASP A 92 18.43 9.36 6.53
CA ASP A 92 19.18 8.45 5.65
C ASP A 92 19.11 8.87 4.17
N HIS A 93 17.98 9.44 3.74
CA HIS A 93 17.66 9.60 2.32
C HIS A 93 17.02 10.94 1.96
N GLY A 94 16.98 11.93 2.86
CA GLY A 94 16.28 13.20 2.64
C GLY A 94 16.79 14.05 1.46
N SER A 95 17.97 13.75 0.94
CA SER A 95 18.56 14.42 -0.24
C SER A 95 18.55 13.55 -1.51
N GLU A 96 17.89 12.39 -1.48
CA GLU A 96 17.91 11.45 -2.61
C GLU A 96 17.16 12.02 -3.83
N PRO A 97 17.79 12.15 -5.00
CA PRO A 97 17.14 12.65 -6.20
C PRO A 97 15.97 11.75 -6.64
N GLY A 98 14.83 12.38 -6.95
CA GLY A 98 13.63 11.65 -7.38
C GLY A 98 12.80 11.06 -6.25
N VAL A 99 13.16 11.31 -4.98
CA VAL A 99 12.38 10.88 -3.82
C VAL A 99 11.98 12.08 -2.97
N ARG A 100 10.74 12.12 -2.52
CA ARG A 100 10.23 13.06 -1.53
C ARG A 100 9.55 12.29 -0.40
N PHE A 101 9.92 12.58 0.83
CA PHE A 101 9.26 12.00 2.01
C PHE A 101 8.28 12.99 2.62
N VAL A 102 7.10 12.50 2.99
CA VAL A 102 6.00 13.27 3.57
C VAL A 102 5.51 12.60 4.84
N CYS A 103 5.45 13.36 5.93
CA CYS A 103 4.86 12.91 7.19
C CYS A 103 3.37 13.28 7.20
N ALA A 104 2.51 12.35 6.82
CA ALA A 104 1.05 12.58 6.74
C ALA A 104 0.27 11.25 6.74
N ASP A 105 -1.02 11.33 7.04
CA ASP A 105 -1.96 10.29 6.63
C ASP A 105 -2.03 10.25 5.09
N VAL A 106 -2.05 9.03 4.52
CA VAL A 106 -2.02 8.87 3.06
C VAL A 106 -3.29 9.42 2.41
N ALA A 107 -4.46 9.25 3.02
CA ALA A 107 -5.71 9.74 2.46
C ALA A 107 -5.76 11.27 2.49
N GLU A 108 -5.27 11.89 3.57
CA GLU A 108 -5.11 13.35 3.65
C GLU A 108 -4.09 13.87 2.62
N HIS A 109 -2.99 13.17 2.43
CA HIS A 109 -1.98 13.53 1.43
C HIS A 109 -2.54 13.48 0.00
N LEU A 110 -3.41 12.52 -0.30
CA LEU A 110 -4.03 12.37 -1.61
C LEU A 110 -5.09 13.43 -1.90
N ASP A 111 -5.66 14.05 -0.86
CA ASP A 111 -6.62 15.14 -1.04
C ASP A 111 -5.93 16.38 -1.63
N GLY A 112 -6.24 16.68 -2.87
CA GLY A 112 -5.62 17.79 -3.62
C GLY A 112 -4.23 17.52 -4.21
N ALA A 113 -3.69 16.30 -4.11
CA ALA A 113 -2.48 15.91 -4.82
C ALA A 113 -2.77 15.64 -6.31
N GLU A 114 -1.79 15.91 -7.16
CA GLU A 114 -1.83 15.45 -8.55
C GLU A 114 -1.85 13.90 -8.57
N PRO A 115 -2.65 13.27 -9.45
CA PRO A 115 -2.79 11.83 -9.46
C PRO A 115 -1.47 11.08 -9.69
N TYR A 116 -1.31 9.94 -9.03
CA TYR A 116 -0.17 9.05 -9.19
C TYR A 116 -0.39 8.04 -10.30
N ASP A 117 0.68 7.71 -11.03
CA ASP A 117 0.68 6.68 -12.08
C ASP A 117 0.70 5.26 -11.53
N VAL A 118 1.25 5.08 -10.32
CA VAL A 118 1.41 3.79 -9.62
C VAL A 118 1.33 4.05 -8.12
N ALA A 119 0.69 3.15 -7.38
CA ALA A 119 0.80 3.10 -5.92
C ALA A 119 1.23 1.71 -5.46
N TYR A 120 2.05 1.67 -4.41
CA TYR A 120 2.41 0.43 -3.76
C TYR A 120 2.51 0.60 -2.25
N GLY A 121 2.43 -0.52 -1.53
CA GLY A 121 2.64 -0.54 -0.08
C GLY A 121 3.17 -1.89 0.38
N ILE A 122 4.28 -1.90 1.11
CA ILE A 122 4.91 -3.12 1.59
C ILE A 122 4.56 -3.35 3.05
N ARG A 123 3.69 -4.34 3.31
CA ARG A 123 3.22 -4.73 4.65
C ARG A 123 2.48 -3.65 5.42
N THR A 124 1.96 -2.63 4.74
CA THR A 124 1.27 -1.47 5.35
C THR A 124 -0.24 -1.55 5.28
N PHE A 125 -0.80 -2.21 4.26
CA PHE A 125 -2.25 -2.22 4.04
C PHE A 125 -3.06 -2.83 5.19
N GLY A 126 -2.47 -3.75 5.95
CA GLY A 126 -3.08 -4.25 7.17
C GLY A 126 -3.07 -3.25 8.34
N CYS A 127 -2.35 -2.15 8.26
CA CYS A 127 -2.23 -1.17 9.35
C CYS A 127 -3.17 0.04 9.19
N VAL A 128 -3.83 0.18 8.04
CA VAL A 128 -4.73 1.31 7.73
C VAL A 128 -6.14 0.78 7.49
N ASP A 129 -7.15 1.53 7.92
CA ASP A 129 -8.55 1.19 7.65
C ASP A 129 -8.80 1.16 6.13
N PRO A 130 -9.16 0.01 5.54
CA PRO A 130 -9.38 -0.08 4.11
C PRO A 130 -10.53 0.80 3.61
N HIS A 131 -11.53 1.08 4.44
CA HIS A 131 -12.65 1.97 4.10
C HIS A 131 -12.23 3.45 4.08
N HIS A 132 -11.15 3.81 4.74
CA HIS A 132 -10.55 5.14 4.66
C HIS A 132 -9.57 5.25 3.48
N LEU A 133 -8.70 4.25 3.32
CA LEU A 133 -7.60 4.27 2.35
C LEU A 133 -8.06 4.06 0.90
N LEU A 134 -8.92 3.05 0.65
CA LEU A 134 -9.24 2.65 -0.72
C LEU A 134 -10.02 3.71 -1.53
N PRO A 135 -10.99 4.46 -0.95
CA PRO A 135 -11.61 5.58 -1.66
C PRO A 135 -10.61 6.66 -2.06
N ALA A 136 -9.71 7.04 -1.15
CA ALA A 136 -8.69 8.04 -1.42
C ALA A 136 -7.71 7.60 -2.53
N LEU A 137 -7.29 6.33 -2.51
CA LEU A 137 -6.46 5.75 -3.57
C LEU A 137 -7.17 5.71 -4.93
N ARG A 138 -8.48 5.39 -4.95
CA ARG A 138 -9.25 5.44 -6.20
C ARG A 138 -9.20 6.84 -6.81
N ASP A 139 -9.35 7.87 -6.00
CA ASP A 139 -9.43 9.26 -6.48
C ASP A 139 -8.03 9.84 -6.78
N GLY A 140 -7.03 9.45 -6.01
CA GLY A 140 -5.64 9.90 -6.15
C GLY A 140 -4.77 9.15 -7.17
N LEU A 141 -5.30 8.13 -7.87
CA LEU A 141 -4.57 7.39 -8.91
C LEU A 141 -5.08 7.75 -10.31
N THR A 142 -4.24 7.66 -11.32
CA THR A 142 -4.65 7.77 -12.73
C THR A 142 -5.49 6.55 -13.13
N GLU A 143 -6.30 6.66 -14.19
CA GLU A 143 -7.06 5.53 -14.71
C GLU A 143 -6.15 4.37 -15.11
N ARG A 144 -6.53 3.15 -14.74
CA ARG A 144 -5.77 1.92 -14.94
C ARG A 144 -4.42 1.87 -14.22
N ALA A 145 -4.16 2.80 -13.30
CA ALA A 145 -2.95 2.75 -12.49
C ALA A 145 -2.85 1.43 -11.71
N PRO A 146 -1.68 0.80 -11.69
CA PRO A 146 -1.41 -0.33 -10.80
C PRO A 146 -1.48 0.10 -9.33
N LEU A 147 -2.09 -0.76 -8.53
CA LEU A 147 -2.04 -0.76 -7.07
C LEU A 147 -1.51 -2.12 -6.64
N VAL A 148 -0.32 -2.14 -6.05
CA VAL A 148 0.32 -3.38 -5.59
C VAL A 148 0.66 -3.27 -4.12
N PHE A 149 0.21 -4.21 -3.33
CA PHE A 149 0.52 -4.18 -1.91
C PHE A 149 0.69 -5.56 -1.32
N SER A 150 1.40 -5.60 -0.22
CA SER A 150 1.48 -6.79 0.61
C SER A 150 0.88 -6.54 2.00
N ALA A 151 0.25 -7.57 2.55
CA ALA A 151 -0.36 -7.56 3.86
C ALA A 151 -0.14 -8.90 4.57
N LEU A 152 -0.22 -8.91 5.89
CA LEU A 152 -0.16 -10.13 6.69
C LEU A 152 -1.36 -11.03 6.35
N HIS A 153 -1.11 -12.31 6.12
CA HIS A 153 -2.14 -13.34 5.97
C HIS A 153 -2.17 -14.27 7.20
N THR A 154 -1.02 -14.83 7.57
CA THR A 154 -0.88 -15.67 8.75
C THR A 154 0.24 -15.11 9.62
N ASP A 155 -0.03 -14.98 10.91
CA ASP A 155 0.94 -14.42 11.86
C ASP A 155 1.93 -15.45 12.41
N SER A 156 2.86 -15.00 13.26
CA SER A 156 3.90 -15.86 13.86
C SER A 156 3.37 -16.93 14.78
N ASP A 157 2.14 -16.82 15.25
CA ASP A 157 1.48 -17.81 16.09
C ASP A 157 0.63 -18.80 15.26
N GLY A 158 0.72 -18.71 13.91
CA GLY A 158 -0.02 -19.56 12.98
C GLY A 158 -1.50 -19.18 12.83
N ARG A 159 -1.92 -18.01 13.37
CA ARG A 159 -3.29 -17.56 13.26
C ARG A 159 -3.56 -16.97 11.86
N GLY A 160 -4.43 -17.62 11.13
CA GLY A 160 -4.83 -17.21 9.77
C GLY A 160 -5.68 -15.92 9.72
N PRO A 161 -6.13 -15.50 8.54
CA PRO A 161 -6.86 -14.25 8.33
C PRO A 161 -8.28 -14.30 8.93
N SER A 162 -8.85 -13.11 9.20
CA SER A 162 -10.23 -12.92 9.64
C SER A 162 -11.20 -13.08 8.47
N SER A 163 -12.40 -13.59 8.76
CA SER A 163 -13.52 -13.68 7.82
C SER A 163 -14.43 -12.43 7.85
N THR A 164 -14.05 -11.40 8.59
CA THR A 164 -14.78 -10.14 8.71
C THR A 164 -13.84 -8.97 8.54
N VAL A 165 -14.33 -7.86 7.97
CA VAL A 165 -13.57 -6.62 7.79
C VAL A 165 -13.53 -5.87 9.13
N ALA A 166 -12.63 -6.33 10.01
CA ALA A 166 -12.39 -5.71 11.31
C ALA A 166 -10.92 -5.84 11.70
N PRO A 167 -10.34 -4.83 12.37
CA PRO A 167 -8.98 -4.91 12.87
C PRO A 167 -8.91 -5.83 14.09
N ARG A 168 -7.87 -6.63 14.15
CA ARG A 168 -7.59 -7.50 15.31
C ARG A 168 -6.28 -7.13 15.97
N GLU A 169 -6.10 -7.53 17.21
CA GLU A 169 -4.82 -7.39 17.91
C GLU A 169 -3.72 -8.17 17.22
N GLN A 170 -2.60 -7.52 17.05
CA GLN A 170 -1.34 -8.05 16.59
C GLN A 170 -0.21 -7.50 17.45
N VAL A 171 0.93 -8.14 17.38
CA VAL A 171 2.09 -7.76 18.19
C VAL A 171 3.31 -7.66 17.29
N ILE A 172 3.98 -6.49 17.33
CA ILE A 172 5.27 -6.30 16.71
C ILE A 172 6.33 -6.69 17.74
N ARG A 173 7.15 -7.69 17.40
CA ARG A 173 8.25 -8.17 18.29
C ARG A 173 9.57 -7.67 17.74
N LEU A 174 10.30 -6.94 18.57
CA LEU A 174 11.70 -6.61 18.37
C LEU A 174 12.53 -7.46 19.32
N ARG A 175 13.77 -7.77 18.90
CA ARG A 175 14.66 -8.58 19.71
C ARG A 175 14.98 -7.83 21.01
N ASP A 176 14.88 -8.54 22.14
CA ASP A 176 15.26 -8.06 23.49
C ASP A 176 14.47 -6.83 23.98
N GLU A 177 13.26 -6.60 23.41
CA GLU A 177 12.39 -5.49 23.77
C GLU A 177 10.96 -5.94 24.10
N GLU A 178 10.23 -5.11 24.86
CA GLU A 178 8.83 -5.29 25.12
C GLU A 178 8.03 -5.27 23.80
N PRO A 179 7.11 -6.21 23.62
CA PRO A 179 6.26 -6.25 22.43
C PRO A 179 5.41 -4.97 22.29
N ILE A 180 5.23 -4.53 21.05
CA ILE A 180 4.38 -3.38 20.73
C ILE A 180 3.04 -3.90 20.25
N ALA A 181 1.95 -3.57 20.96
CA ALA A 181 0.60 -3.91 20.54
C ALA A 181 0.18 -3.05 19.35
N THR A 182 -0.48 -3.64 18.37
CA THR A 182 -1.01 -2.96 17.19
C THR A 182 -2.37 -3.55 16.79
N ARG A 183 -3.08 -2.89 15.91
CA ARG A 183 -4.37 -3.33 15.35
C ARG A 183 -4.24 -3.50 13.85
N MET A 184 -4.45 -4.72 13.33
CA MET A 184 -4.27 -4.98 11.91
C MET A 184 -5.51 -5.62 11.27
N TRP A 185 -5.84 -5.16 10.08
CA TRP A 185 -6.80 -5.80 9.16
C TRP A 185 -6.08 -6.97 8.46
N VAL A 186 -6.14 -8.14 9.09
CA VAL A 186 -5.60 -9.38 8.53
C VAL A 186 -6.76 -10.12 7.88
N LEU A 187 -6.98 -9.86 6.61
CA LEU A 187 -8.19 -10.27 5.87
C LEU A 187 -7.90 -11.44 4.93
N THR A 188 -8.94 -12.25 4.66
CA THR A 188 -8.84 -13.29 3.62
C THR A 188 -8.63 -12.66 2.23
N PRO A 189 -8.08 -13.43 1.25
CA PRO A 189 -8.00 -12.99 -0.13
C PRO A 189 -9.37 -12.53 -0.68
N HIS A 190 -10.43 -13.25 -0.37
CA HIS A 190 -11.79 -12.92 -0.79
C HIS A 190 -12.27 -11.56 -0.27
N LEU A 191 -12.03 -11.26 1.01
CA LEU A 191 -12.42 -9.96 1.58
C LEU A 191 -11.63 -8.80 0.96
N TRP A 192 -10.34 -9.00 0.67
CA TRP A 192 -9.58 -7.99 -0.07
C TRP A 192 -10.12 -7.78 -1.48
N GLU A 193 -10.51 -8.85 -2.18
CA GLU A 193 -11.11 -8.76 -3.51
C GLU A 193 -12.44 -8.01 -3.50
N GLU A 194 -13.31 -8.30 -2.54
CA GLU A 194 -14.58 -7.58 -2.35
C GLU A 194 -14.34 -6.09 -2.09
N LEU A 195 -13.51 -5.74 -1.11
CA LEU A 195 -13.17 -4.36 -0.76
C LEU A 195 -12.60 -3.59 -1.96
N LEU A 196 -11.64 -4.15 -2.65
CA LEU A 196 -11.03 -3.54 -3.84
C LEU A 196 -12.07 -3.34 -4.94
N THR A 197 -12.92 -4.34 -5.17
CA THR A 197 -13.99 -4.27 -6.19
C THR A 197 -14.99 -3.18 -5.87
N ASP A 198 -15.44 -3.09 -4.63
CA ASP A 198 -16.41 -2.09 -4.17
C ASP A 198 -15.85 -0.67 -4.27
N HIS A 199 -14.54 -0.50 -4.06
CA HIS A 199 -13.87 0.78 -4.15
C HIS A 199 -13.28 1.11 -5.53
N GLY A 200 -13.67 0.37 -6.59
CA GLY A 200 -13.35 0.77 -7.97
C GLY A 200 -12.03 0.23 -8.50
N PHE A 201 -11.52 -0.85 -7.92
CA PHE A 201 -10.36 -1.58 -8.44
C PHE A 201 -10.78 -2.91 -9.09
N THR A 202 -9.93 -3.42 -9.95
CA THR A 202 -10.00 -4.79 -10.48
C THR A 202 -8.79 -5.54 -9.97
N VAL A 203 -9.01 -6.66 -9.29
CA VAL A 203 -7.92 -7.53 -8.84
C VAL A 203 -7.41 -8.33 -10.03
N GLU A 204 -6.09 -8.32 -10.24
CA GLU A 204 -5.41 -9.04 -11.33
C GLU A 204 -4.79 -10.34 -10.83
N ALA A 205 -4.28 -10.34 -9.58
CA ALA A 205 -3.72 -11.53 -8.95
C ALA A 205 -3.59 -11.37 -7.44
N MET A 206 -3.59 -12.50 -6.76
CA MET A 206 -3.25 -12.62 -5.33
C MET A 206 -2.35 -13.83 -5.14
N ASP A 207 -1.19 -13.62 -4.55
CA ASP A 207 -0.19 -14.64 -4.28
C ASP A 207 0.06 -14.75 -2.77
N LEU A 208 0.33 -15.94 -2.28
CA LEU A 208 0.76 -16.16 -0.90
C LEU A 208 2.27 -16.41 -0.89
N LEU A 209 2.99 -15.54 -0.20
CA LEU A 209 4.42 -15.63 0.01
C LEU A 209 4.69 -16.28 1.35
N CYS A 210 5.21 -17.50 1.32
CA CYS A 210 5.54 -18.30 2.50
C CYS A 210 7.02 -18.17 2.85
N ALA A 211 7.34 -18.41 4.12
CA ALA A 211 8.71 -18.55 4.55
C ALA A 211 9.40 -19.71 3.80
N PRO A 212 10.70 -19.59 3.51
CA PRO A 212 11.46 -20.70 2.95
C PRO A 212 11.71 -21.84 3.94
N GLN A 213 11.51 -21.61 5.24
CA GLN A 213 11.61 -22.61 6.31
C GLN A 213 10.22 -23.20 6.61
N ASP A 214 10.11 -24.51 6.64
CA ASP A 214 8.84 -25.22 6.84
C ASP A 214 8.19 -24.99 8.22
N ASP A 215 8.97 -24.61 9.22
CA ASP A 215 8.52 -24.38 10.60
C ASP A 215 8.06 -22.93 10.88
N ASN A 216 8.23 -22.03 9.93
CA ASN A 216 7.78 -20.64 10.06
C ASN A 216 6.37 -20.47 9.49
N PRO A 217 5.35 -20.26 10.33
CA PRO A 217 3.96 -20.19 9.90
C PRO A 217 3.58 -18.88 9.21
N VAL A 218 4.46 -17.87 9.23
CA VAL A 218 4.14 -16.54 8.68
C VAL A 218 3.90 -16.63 7.18
N VAL A 219 2.78 -16.04 6.75
CA VAL A 219 2.43 -15.91 5.32
C VAL A 219 2.09 -14.46 5.04
N ILE A 220 2.63 -13.93 3.97
CA ILE A 220 2.31 -12.61 3.44
C ILE A 220 1.46 -12.79 2.17
N GLN A 221 0.38 -12.06 2.09
CA GLN A 221 -0.45 -11.97 0.90
C GLN A 221 0.03 -10.80 0.05
N LEU A 222 0.34 -11.06 -1.23
CA LEU A 222 0.66 -10.06 -2.23
C LEU A 222 -0.54 -9.88 -3.16
N VAL A 223 -1.03 -8.66 -3.24
CA VAL A 223 -2.21 -8.29 -4.03
C VAL A 223 -1.79 -7.38 -5.18
N ARG A 224 -2.22 -7.73 -6.39
CA ARG A 224 -2.07 -6.90 -7.58
C ARG A 224 -3.44 -6.49 -8.08
N ALA A 225 -3.69 -5.20 -8.12
CA ALA A 225 -4.94 -4.62 -8.56
C ALA A 225 -4.71 -3.44 -9.50
N ARG A 226 -5.76 -3.00 -10.15
CA ARG A 226 -5.73 -1.86 -11.06
C ARG A 226 -6.95 -0.99 -10.88
N ARG A 227 -6.75 0.34 -10.84
CA ARG A 227 -7.86 1.28 -10.81
C ARG A 227 -8.75 1.10 -12.05
N ARG A 228 -10.05 0.96 -11.87
CA ARG A 228 -11.00 0.92 -12.98
C ARG A 228 -11.12 2.29 -13.65
N PRO A 229 -11.27 2.35 -14.98
CA PRO A 229 -11.58 3.60 -15.66
C PRO A 229 -12.94 4.14 -15.23
N CYS A 230 -13.05 5.47 -15.20
CA CYS A 230 -14.33 6.13 -14.94
C CYS A 230 -15.33 5.71 -16.03
N ARG A 231 -16.51 5.22 -15.66
CA ARG A 231 -17.57 4.96 -16.65
C ARG A 231 -17.97 6.31 -17.24
N GLN A 232 -17.67 6.54 -18.50
CA GLN A 232 -18.31 7.64 -19.21
C GLN A 232 -19.82 7.41 -19.20
N PRO A 233 -20.64 8.43 -18.86
CA PRO A 233 -22.07 8.31 -19.03
C PRO A 233 -22.34 7.99 -20.51
N THR A 234 -23.00 6.87 -20.76
CA THR A 234 -23.48 6.53 -22.11
C THR A 234 -24.28 7.70 -22.61
N ARG A 235 -23.80 8.39 -23.66
CA ARG A 235 -24.59 9.39 -24.38
C ARG A 235 -25.88 8.68 -24.78
N ALA A 236 -26.99 9.13 -24.21
CA ALA A 236 -28.31 8.75 -24.71
C ALA A 236 -28.32 9.04 -26.20
N THR A 237 -28.45 8.00 -27.01
CA THR A 237 -28.65 8.14 -28.45
C THR A 237 -29.97 8.86 -28.64
N ASP A 238 -29.88 10.11 -29.03
CA ASP A 238 -31.02 10.93 -29.43
C ASP A 238 -31.71 10.22 -30.60
N HIS A 239 -32.82 9.61 -30.33
CA HIS A 239 -33.65 9.03 -31.39
C HIS A 239 -34.22 10.21 -32.18
N PRO A 240 -34.00 10.30 -33.51
CA PRO A 240 -34.59 11.34 -34.31
C PRO A 240 -36.12 11.19 -34.27
N ARG A 241 -36.81 12.19 -33.73
CA ARG A 241 -38.28 12.32 -33.81
C ARG A 241 -38.68 12.34 -35.29
N THR A 242 -39.27 11.27 -35.77
CA THR A 242 -39.92 11.24 -37.04
C THR A 242 -41.12 12.20 -37.01
N HIS A 243 -40.98 13.36 -37.62
CA HIS A 243 -42.08 14.23 -37.95
C HIS A 243 -42.99 13.51 -38.94
N ARG A 244 -44.15 13.05 -38.48
CA ARG A 244 -45.26 12.71 -39.38
C ARG A 244 -45.82 14.02 -39.94
N LEU A 245 -45.72 14.19 -41.25
CA LEU A 245 -46.49 15.19 -41.99
C LEU A 245 -47.98 14.77 -42.01
N PRO A 246 -48.96 15.68 -41.90
CA PRO A 246 -50.38 15.38 -42.12
C PRO A 246 -50.63 15.17 -43.61
N ALA A 247 -51.39 14.15 -43.95
CA ALA A 247 -51.88 13.86 -45.29
C ALA A 247 -53.04 14.82 -45.64
N PRO A 248 -53.28 15.02 -46.97
CA PRO A 248 -54.23 15.99 -47.52
C PRO A 248 -55.69 15.72 -47.27
#